data_a68dc745681950c057d5987c5589fec6
#
_entry.id   a68dc745681950c057d5987c5589fec6
#
_cell.length_a   1.000
_cell.length_b   1.000
_cell.length_c   1.000
_cell.angle_alpha   90.00
_cell.angle_beta   90.00
_cell.angle_gamma   90.00
#
_symmetry.space_group_name_H-M   'P 1'
#
loop_
_entity.id
_entity.type
_entity.pdbx_description
1 polymer ?
#
loop_
_entity_poly.entity_id
_entity_poly.type
_entity_poly.pdbx_seq_one_letter_code
_entity_poly.pdbx_strand_id
1 'polypeptide(L)'
;MNPLITIPRDALAELLRAAGSPLTPEQYMASLPDLGAYKKYPGRAWAAAISKYCLLVVAVAGVVLMPVLGFDFENLIIEAGLITVTYFEFRVHQYFRENNPAAPSLGYRNQSCFAAAILIYCLYHAFFTSQLSTSDMTLVEENNLIDPNSLKNMVRIFYFVIAIVAGGSQYGLAVYYRSAQVRANS
;
A
#
# COMPACT_ATOMS: atom_id res chain seq x y z
N MET A 1 -11.83 -9.48 21.75
CA MET A 1 -11.02 -10.73 21.69
C MET A 1 -11.96 -11.89 21.94
N ASN A 2 -12.37 -12.65 20.91
CA ASN A 2 -13.12 -13.88 21.15
C ASN A 2 -12.12 -14.94 21.61
N PRO A 3 -12.34 -15.58 22.77
CA PRO A 3 -11.52 -16.71 23.18
C PRO A 3 -11.68 -17.81 22.12
N LEU A 4 -10.57 -18.27 21.56
CA LEU A 4 -10.54 -19.46 20.74
C LEU A 4 -11.03 -20.60 21.60
N ILE A 5 -12.22 -21.14 21.30
CA ILE A 5 -12.71 -22.36 21.92
C ILE A 5 -11.81 -23.47 21.38
N THR A 6 -10.79 -23.82 22.14
CA THR A 6 -9.97 -25.02 21.92
C THR A 6 -10.81 -26.22 22.38
N ILE A 7 -11.44 -26.89 21.43
CA ILE A 7 -12.12 -28.16 21.73
C ILE A 7 -11.05 -29.19 22.01
N PRO A 8 -11.04 -29.83 23.19
CA PRO A 8 -10.13 -30.93 23.50
C PRO A 8 -10.27 -32.05 22.45
N ARG A 9 -9.17 -32.69 22.09
CA ARG A 9 -9.15 -33.77 21.07
C ARG A 9 -10.18 -34.88 21.39
N ASP A 10 -10.30 -35.23 22.66
CA ASP A 10 -11.23 -36.25 23.10
C ASP A 10 -12.69 -35.87 22.90
N ALA A 11 -13.04 -34.61 23.18
CA ALA A 11 -14.37 -34.08 22.95
C ALA A 11 -14.70 -34.02 21.43
N LEU A 12 -13.70 -33.70 20.59
CA LEU A 12 -13.86 -33.74 19.14
C LEU A 12 -14.09 -35.16 18.62
N ALA A 13 -13.38 -36.14 19.17
CA ALA A 13 -13.54 -37.56 18.84
C ALA A 13 -14.94 -38.07 19.19
N GLU A 14 -15.48 -37.69 20.36
CA GLU A 14 -16.85 -38.02 20.75
C GLU A 14 -17.90 -37.37 19.86
N LEU A 15 -17.73 -36.10 19.50
CA LEU A 15 -18.63 -35.39 18.59
C LEU A 15 -18.65 -36.02 17.20
N LEU A 16 -17.48 -36.41 16.67
CA LEU A 16 -17.39 -37.08 15.36
C LEU A 16 -18.06 -38.48 15.40
N ARG A 17 -17.90 -39.24 16.47
CA ARG A 17 -18.61 -40.51 16.64
C ARG A 17 -20.10 -40.32 16.75
N ALA A 18 -20.55 -39.35 17.53
CA ALA A 18 -21.97 -39.04 17.68
C ALA A 18 -22.61 -38.56 16.35
N ALA A 19 -21.82 -37.89 15.52
CA ALA A 19 -22.25 -37.46 14.19
C ALA A 19 -22.15 -38.54 13.10
N GLY A 20 -21.72 -39.77 13.47
CA GLY A 20 -21.52 -40.87 12.50
C GLY A 20 -20.45 -40.60 11.44
N SER A 21 -19.51 -39.70 11.74
CA SER A 21 -18.45 -39.35 10.79
C SER A 21 -17.41 -40.47 10.68
N PRO A 22 -17.02 -40.90 9.47
CA PRO A 22 -15.97 -41.90 9.29
C PRO A 22 -14.57 -41.32 9.49
N LEU A 23 -14.43 -39.99 9.70
CA LEU A 23 -13.16 -39.31 9.81
C LEU A 23 -12.60 -39.40 11.22
N THR A 24 -11.31 -39.62 11.37
CA THR A 24 -10.61 -39.43 12.65
C THR A 24 -10.52 -37.93 12.98
N PRO A 25 -10.30 -37.55 14.25
CA PRO A 25 -10.08 -36.15 14.62
C PRO A 25 -8.97 -35.47 13.79
N GLU A 26 -7.88 -36.20 13.50
CA GLU A 26 -6.76 -35.73 12.69
C GLU A 26 -7.18 -35.51 11.24
N GLN A 27 -7.91 -36.43 10.63
CA GLN A 27 -8.42 -36.29 9.26
C GLN A 27 -9.44 -35.17 9.17
N TYR A 28 -10.31 -35.01 10.16
CA TYR A 28 -11.26 -33.92 10.22
C TYR A 28 -10.56 -32.58 10.35
N MET A 29 -9.57 -32.48 11.27
CA MET A 29 -8.78 -31.26 11.42
C MET A 29 -7.97 -30.94 10.15
N ALA A 30 -7.48 -31.93 9.43
CA ALA A 30 -6.79 -31.75 8.16
C ALA A 30 -7.74 -31.38 7.00
N SER A 31 -9.01 -31.79 7.06
CA SER A 31 -10.03 -31.45 6.07
C SER A 31 -10.66 -30.08 6.31
N LEU A 32 -10.56 -29.54 7.53
CA LEU A 32 -10.98 -28.17 7.78
C LEU A 32 -10.07 -27.23 6.97
N PRO A 33 -10.63 -26.32 6.22
CA PRO A 33 -9.83 -25.24 5.66
C PRO A 33 -9.06 -24.63 6.81
N ASP A 34 -7.73 -24.55 6.67
CA ASP A 34 -6.78 -24.18 7.70
C ASP A 34 -7.23 -22.90 8.43
N LEU A 35 -8.06 -23.05 9.47
CA LEU A 35 -8.51 -21.95 10.32
C LEU A 35 -7.33 -21.30 11.07
N GLY A 36 -6.20 -22.02 11.19
CA GLY A 36 -4.91 -21.46 11.61
C GLY A 36 -4.30 -20.54 10.55
N ALA A 37 -4.57 -20.80 9.26
CA ALA A 37 -4.17 -19.94 8.16
C ALA A 37 -4.82 -18.55 8.21
N TYR A 38 -6.03 -18.44 8.73
CA TYR A 38 -6.72 -17.15 8.92
C TYR A 38 -5.96 -16.17 9.82
N LYS A 39 -4.92 -16.61 10.54
CA LYS A 39 -4.13 -15.80 11.46
C LYS A 39 -2.66 -15.63 11.07
N LYS A 40 -2.21 -16.18 9.95
CA LYS A 40 -0.78 -16.11 9.60
C LYS A 40 -0.27 -14.66 9.45
N TYR A 41 -1.14 -13.75 8.97
CA TYR A 41 -0.76 -12.35 8.69
C TYR A 41 -1.80 -11.28 9.10
N PRO A 42 -2.42 -11.31 10.30
CA PRO A 42 -3.55 -10.42 10.62
C PRO A 42 -3.17 -8.93 10.55
N GLY A 43 -2.01 -8.56 11.10
CA GLY A 43 -1.53 -7.18 11.08
C GLY A 43 -1.20 -6.68 9.67
N ARG A 44 -0.72 -7.57 8.79
CA ARG A 44 -0.38 -7.22 7.41
C ARG A 44 -1.60 -7.10 6.51
N ALA A 45 -2.59 -7.97 6.71
CA ALA A 45 -3.88 -7.84 6.04
C ALA A 45 -4.57 -6.52 6.42
N TRP A 46 -4.48 -6.12 7.69
CA TRP A 46 -5.01 -4.84 8.15
C TRP A 46 -4.24 -3.64 7.56
N ALA A 47 -2.90 -3.69 7.56
CA ALA A 47 -2.07 -2.67 6.94
C ALA A 47 -2.36 -2.52 5.44
N ALA A 48 -2.49 -3.63 4.71
CA ALA A 48 -2.89 -3.62 3.31
C ALA A 48 -4.33 -3.10 3.12
N ALA A 49 -5.24 -3.34 4.06
CA ALA A 49 -6.58 -2.78 4.03
C ALA A 49 -6.57 -1.26 4.16
N ILE A 50 -5.77 -0.70 5.05
CA ILE A 50 -5.62 0.76 5.19
C ILE A 50 -4.96 1.33 3.94
N SER A 51 -3.83 0.76 3.52
CA SER A 51 -3.07 1.22 2.35
C SER A 51 -3.94 1.29 1.09
N LYS A 52 -4.71 0.24 0.78
CA LYS A 52 -5.58 0.23 -0.41
C LYS A 52 -6.65 1.32 -0.39
N TYR A 53 -7.24 1.62 0.79
CA TYR A 53 -8.25 2.68 0.88
C TYR A 53 -7.62 4.07 0.80
N CYS A 54 -6.45 4.28 1.41
CA CYS A 54 -5.71 5.53 1.26
C CYS A 54 -5.35 5.78 -0.21
N LEU A 55 -4.81 4.77 -0.90
CA LEU A 55 -4.46 4.87 -2.32
C LEU A 55 -5.70 5.08 -3.19
N LEU A 56 -6.81 4.40 -2.90
CA LEU A 56 -8.06 4.60 -3.62
C LEU A 56 -8.57 6.04 -3.49
N VAL A 57 -8.54 6.60 -2.28
CA VAL A 57 -8.95 8.00 -2.06
C VAL A 57 -8.08 8.96 -2.84
N VAL A 58 -6.75 8.73 -2.85
CA VAL A 58 -5.81 9.59 -3.61
C VAL A 58 -6.05 9.47 -5.12
N ALA A 59 -6.22 8.24 -5.64
CA ALA A 59 -6.49 8.02 -7.06
C ALA A 59 -7.85 8.63 -7.49
N VAL A 60 -8.90 8.45 -6.69
CA VAL A 60 -10.20 9.07 -6.98
C VAL A 60 -10.11 10.60 -6.94
N ALA A 61 -9.39 11.16 -5.97
CA ALA A 61 -9.17 12.60 -5.88
C ALA A 61 -8.39 13.12 -7.10
N GLY A 62 -7.37 12.40 -7.58
CA GLY A 62 -6.62 12.72 -8.78
C GLY A 62 -7.52 12.79 -10.02
N VAL A 63 -8.33 11.75 -10.25
CA VAL A 63 -9.29 11.73 -11.37
C VAL A 63 -10.29 12.88 -11.29
N VAL A 64 -10.84 13.16 -10.10
CA VAL A 64 -11.84 14.23 -9.89
C VAL A 64 -11.22 15.62 -10.09
N LEU A 65 -9.96 15.80 -9.71
CA LEU A 65 -9.27 17.10 -9.84
C LEU A 65 -8.66 17.31 -11.22
N MET A 66 -8.52 16.27 -12.04
CA MET A 66 -7.91 16.34 -13.37
C MET A 66 -8.52 17.43 -14.29
N PRO A 67 -9.85 17.66 -14.35
CA PRO A 67 -10.41 18.76 -15.12
C PRO A 67 -9.97 20.16 -14.64
N VAL A 68 -9.59 20.31 -13.38
CA VAL A 68 -9.14 21.57 -12.77
C VAL A 68 -7.63 21.74 -12.93
N LEU A 69 -6.86 20.66 -12.75
CA LEU A 69 -5.39 20.67 -12.84
C LEU A 69 -4.87 20.69 -14.29
N GLY A 70 -5.70 20.28 -15.24
CA GLY A 70 -5.34 20.16 -16.66
C GLY A 70 -5.11 18.72 -17.09
N PHE A 71 -5.47 18.43 -18.33
CA PHE A 71 -5.26 17.13 -19.01
C PHE A 71 -3.89 17.13 -19.72
N ASP A 72 -2.81 17.32 -18.99
CA ASP A 72 -1.48 17.15 -19.57
C ASP A 72 -1.00 15.69 -19.48
N PHE A 73 0.04 15.39 -20.26
CA PHE A 73 0.57 14.03 -20.37
C PHE A 73 1.20 13.55 -19.04
N GLU A 74 1.76 14.46 -18.26
CA GLU A 74 2.38 14.16 -16.97
C GLU A 74 1.31 13.74 -15.97
N ASN A 75 0.23 14.50 -15.83
CA ASN A 75 -0.89 14.17 -14.94
C ASN A 75 -1.53 12.83 -15.29
N LEU A 76 -1.66 12.52 -16.58
CA LEU A 76 -2.18 11.22 -17.04
C LEU A 76 -1.28 10.05 -16.65
N ILE A 77 0.04 10.20 -16.77
CA ILE A 77 0.99 9.15 -16.37
C ILE A 77 0.93 8.91 -14.85
N ILE A 78 0.90 9.99 -14.07
CA ILE A 78 0.84 9.90 -12.60
C ILE A 78 -0.45 9.18 -12.19
N GLU A 79 -1.58 9.56 -12.76
CA GLU A 79 -2.87 8.97 -12.43
C GLU A 79 -2.95 7.49 -12.84
N ALA A 80 -2.46 7.15 -14.03
CA ALA A 80 -2.36 5.75 -14.46
C ALA A 80 -1.47 4.92 -13.52
N GLY A 81 -0.37 5.51 -13.05
CA GLY A 81 0.51 4.90 -12.04
C GLY A 81 -0.21 4.67 -10.72
N LEU A 82 -0.93 5.67 -10.21
CA LEU A 82 -1.72 5.56 -8.96
C LEU A 82 -2.81 4.50 -9.06
N ILE A 83 -3.55 4.46 -10.16
CA ILE A 83 -4.58 3.43 -10.41
C ILE A 83 -3.94 2.04 -10.42
N THR A 84 -2.80 1.88 -11.08
CA THR A 84 -2.07 0.62 -11.17
C THR A 84 -1.60 0.14 -9.79
N VAL A 85 -0.97 1.00 -9.01
CA VAL A 85 -0.51 0.68 -7.65
C VAL A 85 -1.70 0.34 -6.76
N THR A 86 -2.78 1.08 -6.85
CA THR A 86 -4.02 0.84 -6.11
C THR A 86 -4.59 -0.55 -6.44
N TYR A 87 -4.68 -0.90 -7.72
CA TYR A 87 -5.12 -2.23 -8.16
C TYR A 87 -4.29 -3.36 -7.55
N PHE A 88 -2.96 -3.23 -7.61
CA PHE A 88 -2.08 -4.24 -6.99
C PHE A 88 -2.22 -4.29 -5.48
N GLU A 89 -2.49 -3.18 -4.79
CA GLU A 89 -2.72 -3.19 -3.34
C GLU A 89 -4.02 -3.92 -2.96
N PHE A 90 -5.07 -3.82 -3.79
CA PHE A 90 -6.26 -4.65 -3.63
C PHE A 90 -5.94 -6.15 -3.74
N ARG A 91 -5.08 -6.53 -4.72
CA ARG A 91 -4.62 -7.93 -4.88
C ARG A 91 -3.77 -8.38 -3.69
N VAL A 92 -2.87 -7.53 -3.20
CA VAL A 92 -2.05 -7.79 -2.00
C VAL A 92 -2.93 -8.04 -0.79
N HIS A 93 -3.93 -7.17 -0.55
CA HIS A 93 -4.88 -7.35 0.55
C HIS A 93 -5.65 -8.67 0.43
N GLN A 94 -6.15 -9.01 -0.76
CA GLN A 94 -6.83 -10.27 -1.00
C GLN A 94 -5.91 -11.46 -0.70
N TYR A 95 -4.68 -11.45 -1.22
CA TYR A 95 -3.70 -12.52 -1.00
C TYR A 95 -3.33 -12.70 0.48
N PHE A 96 -3.22 -11.60 1.25
CA PHE A 96 -3.03 -11.72 2.69
C PHE A 96 -4.24 -12.34 3.39
N ARG A 97 -5.45 -12.05 2.94
CA ARG A 97 -6.68 -12.68 3.47
C ARG A 97 -6.76 -14.17 3.16
N GLU A 98 -6.32 -14.57 1.97
CA GLU A 98 -6.29 -15.96 1.50
C GLU A 98 -5.05 -16.73 2.00
N ASN A 99 -4.19 -16.10 2.81
CA ASN A 99 -2.90 -16.65 3.27
C ASN A 99 -2.00 -17.14 2.12
N ASN A 100 -2.12 -16.52 0.97
CA ASN A 100 -1.31 -16.86 -0.20
C ASN A 100 0.18 -16.54 0.08
N PRO A 101 1.11 -17.50 -0.10
CA PRO A 101 2.53 -17.29 0.16
C PRO A 101 3.17 -16.20 -0.73
N ALA A 102 2.54 -15.85 -1.84
CA ALA A 102 3.00 -14.77 -2.71
C ALA A 102 2.66 -13.36 -2.18
N ALA A 103 1.75 -13.23 -1.19
CA ALA A 103 1.32 -11.94 -0.66
C ALA A 103 2.46 -11.02 -0.19
N PRO A 104 3.44 -11.49 0.62
CA PRO A 104 4.54 -10.64 1.08
C PRO A 104 5.43 -10.14 -0.05
N SER A 105 5.71 -11.01 -1.03
CA SER A 105 6.55 -10.67 -2.18
C SER A 105 5.86 -9.66 -3.10
N LEU A 106 4.58 -9.87 -3.39
CA LEU A 106 3.79 -8.95 -4.21
C LEU A 106 3.66 -7.59 -3.53
N GLY A 107 3.33 -7.56 -2.23
CA GLY A 107 3.23 -6.33 -1.45
C GLY A 107 4.54 -5.57 -1.38
N TYR A 108 5.65 -6.26 -1.13
CA TYR A 108 6.99 -5.66 -1.14
C TYR A 108 7.30 -5.00 -2.48
N ARG A 109 7.08 -5.71 -3.59
CA ARG A 109 7.36 -5.20 -4.94
C ARG A 109 6.49 -4.00 -5.27
N ASN A 110 5.18 -4.09 -5.02
CA ASN A 110 4.24 -3.00 -5.29
C ASN A 110 4.65 -1.72 -4.56
N GLN A 111 4.87 -1.79 -3.25
CA GLN A 111 5.20 -0.64 -2.43
C GLN A 111 6.63 -0.10 -2.71
N SER A 112 7.60 -0.97 -3.01
CA SER A 112 8.94 -0.53 -3.41
C SER A 112 8.94 0.20 -4.74
N CYS A 113 8.21 -0.29 -5.75
CA CYS A 113 8.07 0.39 -7.04
C CYS A 113 7.37 1.75 -6.87
N PHE A 114 6.34 1.82 -6.03
CA PHE A 114 5.65 3.07 -5.76
C PHE A 114 6.53 4.07 -5.02
N ALA A 115 7.27 3.65 -3.98
CA ALA A 115 8.25 4.49 -3.29
C ALA A 115 9.32 5.04 -4.26
N ALA A 116 9.84 4.19 -5.15
CA ALA A 116 10.80 4.60 -6.16
C ALA A 116 10.20 5.62 -7.14
N ALA A 117 8.97 5.42 -7.59
CA ALA A 117 8.28 6.37 -8.47
C ALA A 117 8.08 7.74 -7.80
N ILE A 118 7.65 7.77 -6.53
CA ILE A 118 7.54 9.01 -5.75
C ILE A 118 8.89 9.71 -5.66
N LEU A 119 9.95 8.97 -5.34
CA LEU A 119 11.31 9.51 -5.22
C LEU A 119 11.78 10.15 -6.54
N ILE A 120 11.65 9.40 -7.64
CA ILE A 120 12.06 9.88 -8.97
C ILE A 120 11.27 11.14 -9.34
N TYR A 121 9.96 11.13 -9.14
CA TYR A 121 9.09 12.27 -9.42
C TYR A 121 9.49 13.50 -8.59
N CYS A 122 9.65 13.33 -7.28
CA CYS A 122 10.02 14.44 -6.40
C CYS A 122 11.42 15.00 -6.71
N LEU A 123 12.38 14.14 -7.00
CA LEU A 123 13.73 14.57 -7.38
C LEU A 123 13.71 15.30 -8.73
N TYR A 124 12.96 14.80 -9.71
CA TYR A 124 12.80 15.47 -11.00
C TYR A 124 12.25 16.90 -10.80
N HIS A 125 11.17 17.06 -10.06
CA HIS A 125 10.58 18.37 -9.82
C HIS A 125 11.47 19.27 -8.93
N ALA A 126 12.16 18.74 -7.95
CA ALA A 126 13.06 19.53 -7.12
C ALA A 126 14.25 20.11 -7.90
N PHE A 127 14.75 19.39 -8.91
CA PHE A 127 15.96 19.79 -9.63
C PHE A 127 15.70 20.38 -11.02
N PHE A 128 14.69 19.91 -11.74
CA PHE A 128 14.49 20.23 -13.15
C PHE A 128 13.29 21.14 -13.42
N THR A 129 12.19 21.04 -12.63
CA THR A 129 11.00 21.89 -12.81
C THR A 129 10.95 23.09 -11.87
N SER A 130 11.99 23.35 -11.09
CA SER A 130 12.10 24.59 -10.32
C SER A 130 12.22 25.87 -11.18
N GLN A 131 12.13 25.72 -12.51
CA GLN A 131 11.82 26.82 -13.41
C GLN A 131 10.29 26.98 -13.43
N LEU A 132 9.75 27.75 -12.47
CA LEU A 132 8.40 28.30 -12.59
C LEU A 132 8.23 28.86 -14.02
N SER A 133 7.09 28.58 -14.64
CA SER A 133 6.78 29.14 -15.96
C SER A 133 7.11 30.63 -15.95
N THR A 134 7.65 31.11 -17.06
CA THR A 134 8.00 32.54 -17.19
C THR A 134 6.80 33.46 -16.90
N SER A 135 5.60 32.97 -17.17
CA SER A 135 4.34 33.68 -16.87
C SER A 135 4.03 33.73 -15.38
N ASP A 136 4.33 32.66 -14.62
CA ASP A 136 4.09 32.66 -13.16
C ASP A 136 5.13 33.52 -12.44
N MET A 137 6.36 33.58 -12.98
CA MET A 137 7.42 34.45 -12.47
C MET A 137 7.08 35.94 -12.66
N THR A 138 6.52 36.34 -13.81
CA THR A 138 6.13 37.73 -14.05
C THR A 138 5.01 38.17 -13.12
N LEU A 139 4.02 37.31 -12.81
CA LEU A 139 2.96 37.64 -11.85
C LEU A 139 3.47 37.80 -10.43
N VAL A 140 4.50 37.03 -10.04
CA VAL A 140 5.12 37.12 -8.71
C VAL A 140 6.01 38.37 -8.60
N GLU A 141 6.75 38.70 -9.66
CA GLU A 141 7.59 39.92 -9.73
C GLU A 141 6.74 41.21 -9.77
N GLU A 142 5.66 41.25 -10.55
CA GLU A 142 4.76 42.41 -10.63
C GLU A 142 4.10 42.76 -9.29
N ASN A 143 3.81 41.73 -8.46
CA ASN A 143 3.17 41.96 -7.18
C ASN A 143 4.15 42.12 -6.00
N ASN A 144 5.46 42.03 -6.20
CA ASN A 144 6.51 42.14 -5.17
C ASN A 144 6.26 41.30 -3.89
N LEU A 145 5.53 40.19 -4.04
CA LEU A 145 5.05 39.41 -2.89
C LEU A 145 6.10 38.47 -2.34
N ILE A 146 6.95 37.89 -3.17
CA ILE A 146 7.98 36.92 -2.76
C ILE A 146 9.16 36.99 -3.73
N ASP A 147 10.38 36.95 -3.17
CA ASP A 147 11.61 36.82 -3.99
C ASP A 147 11.59 35.49 -4.79
N PRO A 148 11.84 35.50 -6.11
CA PRO A 148 11.82 34.32 -6.97
C PRO A 148 12.75 33.18 -6.49
N ASN A 149 13.90 33.52 -5.90
CA ASN A 149 14.81 32.49 -5.35
C ASN A 149 14.26 31.84 -4.10
N SER A 150 13.59 32.60 -3.25
CA SER A 150 12.88 32.10 -2.06
C SER A 150 11.77 31.14 -2.46
N LEU A 151 10.98 31.49 -3.48
CA LEU A 151 9.92 30.63 -4.00
C LEU A 151 10.46 29.30 -4.56
N LYS A 152 11.54 29.34 -5.36
CA LYS A 152 12.23 28.13 -5.85
C LYS A 152 12.71 27.24 -4.72
N ASN A 153 13.29 27.82 -3.68
CA ASN A 153 13.75 27.07 -2.52
C ASN A 153 12.59 26.42 -1.74
N MET A 154 11.48 27.14 -1.59
CA MET A 154 10.27 26.60 -0.95
C MET A 154 9.72 25.40 -1.74
N VAL A 155 9.63 25.48 -3.06
CA VAL A 155 9.20 24.38 -3.93
C VAL A 155 10.13 23.17 -3.78
N ARG A 156 11.46 23.39 -3.79
CA ARG A 156 12.44 22.31 -3.56
C ARG A 156 12.23 21.63 -2.21
N ILE A 157 12.13 22.42 -1.15
CA ILE A 157 11.91 21.90 0.22
C ILE A 157 10.61 21.09 0.25
N PHE A 158 9.55 21.57 -0.37
CA PHE A 158 8.27 20.87 -0.44
C PHE A 158 8.40 19.49 -1.09
N TYR A 159 9.07 19.38 -2.25
CA TYR A 159 9.28 18.09 -2.88
C TYR A 159 10.20 17.17 -2.08
N PHE A 160 11.22 17.69 -1.39
CA PHE A 160 12.04 16.89 -0.48
C PHE A 160 11.23 16.34 0.71
N VAL A 161 10.35 17.15 1.28
CA VAL A 161 9.47 16.71 2.37
C VAL A 161 8.53 15.61 1.88
N ILE A 162 7.92 15.75 0.70
CA ILE A 162 7.06 14.71 0.10
C ILE A 162 7.87 13.44 -0.16
N ALA A 163 9.08 13.53 -0.71
CA ALA A 163 9.94 12.39 -0.97
C ALA A 163 10.23 11.60 0.31
N ILE A 164 10.56 12.29 1.40
CA ILE A 164 10.88 11.66 2.69
C ILE A 164 9.61 11.07 3.33
N VAL A 165 8.53 11.82 3.41
CA VAL A 165 7.32 11.42 4.13
C VAL A 165 6.56 10.35 3.33
N ALA A 166 6.21 10.63 2.07
CA ALA A 166 5.45 9.70 1.25
C ALA A 166 6.32 8.52 0.78
N GLY A 167 7.49 8.78 0.19
CA GLY A 167 8.41 7.73 -0.26
C GLY A 167 8.91 6.86 0.90
N GLY A 168 9.29 7.46 2.01
CA GLY A 168 9.73 6.76 3.22
C GLY A 168 8.64 5.89 3.85
N SER A 169 7.40 6.38 3.93
CA SER A 169 6.26 5.60 4.44
C SER A 169 5.95 4.38 3.57
N GLN A 170 5.98 4.53 2.25
CA GLN A 170 5.76 3.42 1.32
C GLN A 170 6.89 2.39 1.37
N TYR A 171 8.14 2.84 1.48
CA TYR A 171 9.27 1.93 1.67
C TYR A 171 9.19 1.20 3.02
N GLY A 172 8.81 1.89 4.10
CA GLY A 172 8.56 1.26 5.40
C GLY A 172 7.49 0.17 5.33
N LEU A 173 6.40 0.42 4.61
CA LEU A 173 5.35 -0.57 4.36
C LEU A 173 5.86 -1.75 3.52
N ALA A 174 6.71 -1.50 2.51
CA ALA A 174 7.36 -2.55 1.73
C ALA A 174 8.20 -3.49 2.62
N VAL A 175 9.06 -2.92 3.46
CA VAL A 175 9.89 -3.70 4.41
C VAL A 175 9.02 -4.49 5.39
N TYR A 176 7.94 -3.89 5.87
CA TYR A 176 6.97 -4.56 6.74
C TYR A 176 6.34 -5.79 6.06
N TYR A 177 5.97 -5.70 4.78
CA TYR A 177 5.47 -6.85 4.03
C TYR A 177 6.55 -7.93 3.85
N ARG A 178 7.78 -7.53 3.48
CA ARG A 178 8.90 -8.46 3.29
C ARG A 178 9.26 -9.24 4.56
N SER A 179 9.16 -8.63 5.73
CA SER A 179 9.47 -9.29 7.01
C SER A 179 8.57 -10.51 7.31
N ALA A 180 7.43 -10.65 6.60
CA ALA A 180 6.58 -11.83 6.66
C ALA A 180 7.18 -13.04 5.95
N GLN A 181 7.90 -12.81 4.86
CA GLN A 181 8.52 -13.87 4.07
C GLN A 181 9.67 -14.54 4.85
N VAL A 182 10.45 -13.74 5.55
CA VAL A 182 11.58 -14.24 6.36
C VAL A 182 11.09 -15.14 7.48
N ARG A 183 10.00 -14.77 8.18
CA ARG A 183 9.43 -15.56 9.28
C ARG A 183 8.72 -16.85 8.82
N ALA A 184 8.35 -16.94 7.56
CA ALA A 184 7.71 -18.14 7.02
C ALA A 184 8.74 -19.21 6.60
N ASN A 185 10.00 -18.81 6.42
CA ASN A 185 11.11 -19.67 5.99
C ASN A 185 12.06 -20.04 7.15
N SER A 186 11.85 -19.49 8.34
CA SER A 186 12.51 -19.88 9.59
C SER A 186 11.64 -20.82 10.43
#